data_da9d6b1d953c3519c999a12b51636104
#
_entry.id   da9d6b1d953c3519c999a12b51636104
#
_cell.length_a   1.000
_cell.length_b   1.000
_cell.length_c   1.000
_cell.angle_alpha   90.00
_cell.angle_beta   90.00
_cell.angle_gamma   90.00
#
_symmetry.space_group_name_H-M   'P 1'
#
loop_
_entity.id
_entity.type
_entity.pdbx_description
1 polymer ?
#
loop_
_entity_poly.entity_id
_entity_poly.type
_entity_poly.pdbx_seq_one_letter_code
_entity_poly.pdbx_strand_id
1 'polypeptide(L)'
;MPQVSRRRHLQQLSGVFGAAALSAWSRSASASEADIPPEGIGKGIQHISYSDIGGRPDSVQVMFNRQHVYVGHMFSDGVTILDASDPRALKPVNFFTAGQNTRTHHLQAAEDLLLVANGANIVAMQSYDNMRGYFENTLVDSITKTKKFRSGLSIHDISKPGEMREIAFLEMPGFGINRLWWPGGRYAYVSAHFDGFTDHILCVVDLKTITKPEIVSKWWLPGMNRAAGEPATPKGKRFALHHMITAGDRGYAAWRDGGFTIHDISDPANPKLLSHINWSPPFAGGTHTPLPLPKRQLAIVADEANAEKCAKGLFHTFVLDVRAPENPVPIATLPTPRERDFCTNGTFGPHNLHENRPGSFQSEETIFATYNNAGVRVFDVRDAFAPKEIAYWVPPVPKKLVDPRPNIGLAAKTCDAYVRPDGLMFVSDWNAGMHVLQYQG
;
A
#
# COMPACT_ATOMS: atom_id res chain seq x y z
N MET A 1 16.40 -16.65 76.06
CA MET A 1 17.23 -15.59 76.66
C MET A 1 18.13 -15.01 75.61
N PRO A 2 18.39 -13.70 75.57
CA PRO A 2 17.51 -12.59 75.61
C PRO A 2 17.50 -11.82 74.21
N GLN A 3 16.42 -11.25 73.76
CA GLN A 3 16.09 -9.79 73.79
C GLN A 3 17.30 -8.85 73.73
N VAL A 4 17.27 -7.97 72.74
CA VAL A 4 17.27 -6.52 72.95
C VAL A 4 16.72 -5.78 71.66
N SER A 5 15.72 -5.04 71.91
CA SER A 5 15.10 -3.96 71.11
C SER A 5 16.03 -2.74 71.00
N ARG A 6 15.88 -1.94 69.95
CA ARG A 6 15.77 -0.48 70.08
C ARG A 6 15.30 0.24 68.81
N ARG A 7 14.28 1.01 69.01
CA ARG A 7 13.69 2.06 68.21
C ARG A 7 14.60 3.29 68.04
N ARG A 8 14.19 4.13 67.08
CA ARG A 8 14.45 5.57 66.82
C ARG A 8 15.53 5.80 65.75
N HIS A 9 15.27 6.58 64.64
CA HIS A 9 14.69 7.92 64.62
C HIS A 9 14.08 8.23 63.25
N LEU A 10 12.89 8.83 63.26
CA LEU A 10 12.35 9.68 62.24
C LEU A 10 13.19 11.00 62.17
N GLN A 11 13.63 11.37 60.99
CA GLN A 11 13.76 12.76 60.66
C GLN A 11 13.37 13.02 59.20
N GLN A 12 12.46 13.93 59.03
CA GLN A 12 11.96 14.53 57.84
C GLN A 12 13.11 15.13 57.01
N LEU A 13 13.07 14.93 55.68
CA LEU A 13 13.53 15.92 54.73
C LEU A 13 12.55 15.91 53.57
N SER A 14 11.60 16.83 53.65
CA SER A 14 10.86 17.41 52.52
C SER A 14 11.84 18.15 51.63
N GLY A 15 11.77 17.93 50.31
CA GLY A 15 12.54 18.73 49.39
C GLY A 15 12.54 18.19 47.96
N VAL A 16 11.65 18.77 47.14
CA VAL A 16 11.85 18.97 45.71
C VAL A 16 11.80 17.71 44.80
N PHE A 17 10.60 17.27 44.47
CA PHE A 17 10.35 16.70 43.16
C PHE A 17 10.05 17.82 42.18
N GLY A 18 11.08 18.32 41.56
CA GLY A 18 11.03 19.30 40.48
C GLY A 18 11.32 18.63 39.16
N ALA A 19 10.35 18.70 38.31
CA ALA A 19 10.47 18.79 36.84
C ALA A 19 11.77 18.22 36.20
N ALA A 20 11.75 16.94 35.84
CA ALA A 20 12.72 16.35 34.92
C ALA A 20 12.11 15.20 34.12
N ALA A 21 10.97 15.46 33.47
CA ALA A 21 10.30 14.46 32.63
C ALA A 21 9.73 15.08 31.36
N LEU A 22 10.42 16.05 30.75
CA LEU A 22 9.99 16.69 29.48
C LEU A 22 11.16 17.14 28.60
N SER A 23 12.25 16.35 28.53
CA SER A 23 13.36 16.67 27.63
C SER A 23 13.99 15.46 26.92
N ALA A 24 13.21 14.42 26.65
CA ALA A 24 13.68 13.26 25.88
C ALA A 24 13.15 13.23 24.42
N TRP A 25 12.62 14.32 23.90
CA TRP A 25 11.99 14.35 22.56
C TRP A 25 12.72 15.26 21.56
N SER A 26 13.96 15.62 21.80
CA SER A 26 14.75 16.39 20.82
C SER A 26 16.12 15.77 20.58
N ARG A 27 16.16 14.53 20.18
CA ARG A 27 17.23 14.05 19.32
C ARG A 27 16.61 13.77 17.97
N SER A 28 16.65 14.78 17.08
CA SER A 28 16.69 14.54 15.65
C SER A 28 17.82 13.53 15.45
N ALA A 29 17.51 12.27 15.28
CA ALA A 29 18.47 11.32 14.76
C ALA A 29 18.71 11.77 13.30
N SER A 30 19.67 12.65 13.08
CA SER A 30 20.30 12.73 11.77
C SER A 30 20.78 11.33 11.49
N ALA A 31 20.27 10.70 10.43
CA ALA A 31 20.80 9.42 9.95
C ALA A 31 22.33 9.58 9.93
N SER A 32 23.04 8.71 10.61
CA SER A 32 24.49 8.74 10.54
C SER A 32 24.88 8.47 9.09
N GLU A 33 25.96 9.06 8.61
CA GLU A 33 26.47 8.83 7.25
C GLU A 33 26.63 7.31 6.95
N ALA A 34 26.78 6.50 7.98
CA ALA A 34 26.82 5.04 7.95
C ALA A 34 25.45 4.37 7.64
N ASP A 35 24.31 5.08 7.84
CA ASP A 35 22.96 4.55 7.62
C ASP A 35 22.39 4.94 6.25
N ILE A 36 23.07 5.84 5.52
CA ILE A 36 22.69 6.20 4.14
C ILE A 36 23.05 5.01 3.24
N PRO A 37 22.08 4.43 2.50
CA PRO A 37 22.38 3.38 1.53
C PRO A 37 23.34 3.90 0.45
N PRO A 38 24.24 3.05 -0.09
CA PRO A 38 25.03 3.43 -1.26
C PRO A 38 24.12 3.83 -2.41
N GLU A 39 24.61 4.65 -3.34
CA GLU A 39 23.83 5.12 -4.47
C GLU A 39 23.25 3.95 -5.29
N GLY A 40 21.97 4.08 -5.67
CA GLY A 40 21.33 3.17 -6.62
C GLY A 40 21.87 3.39 -8.05
N ILE A 41 21.50 2.48 -8.95
CA ILE A 41 21.81 2.60 -10.38
C ILE A 41 20.58 3.02 -11.16
N GLY A 42 20.75 3.92 -12.13
CA GLY A 42 19.61 4.43 -12.89
C GLY A 42 19.98 5.04 -14.24
N LYS A 43 18.95 5.28 -15.05
CA LYS A 43 18.98 6.00 -16.30
C LYS A 43 17.75 6.90 -16.40
N GLY A 44 17.94 8.20 -16.69
CA GLY A 44 16.84 9.17 -16.81
C GLY A 44 16.11 9.49 -15.49
N ILE A 45 16.65 9.03 -14.36
CA ILE A 45 16.17 9.32 -13.01
C ILE A 45 17.36 9.65 -12.12
N GLN A 46 17.28 10.78 -11.42
CA GLN A 46 18.29 11.23 -10.48
C GLN A 46 17.84 10.92 -9.04
N HIS A 47 18.73 10.38 -8.22
CA HIS A 47 18.52 10.26 -6.79
C HIS A 47 18.73 11.61 -6.11
N ILE A 48 17.78 12.04 -5.29
CA ILE A 48 17.79 13.32 -4.58
C ILE A 48 18.14 13.14 -3.11
N SER A 49 17.42 12.21 -2.43
CA SER A 49 17.66 11.94 -1.01
C SER A 49 17.03 10.60 -0.58
N TYR A 50 17.38 10.21 0.64
CA TYR A 50 16.84 9.05 1.33
C TYR A 50 16.26 9.45 2.69
N SER A 51 15.21 8.77 3.14
CA SER A 51 14.62 8.90 4.46
C SER A 51 14.33 7.53 5.06
N ASP A 52 14.73 7.33 6.33
CA ASP A 52 14.34 6.18 7.15
C ASP A 52 12.94 6.33 7.77
N ILE A 53 12.23 7.40 7.38
CA ILE A 53 10.85 7.70 7.82
C ILE A 53 10.77 7.81 9.36
N GLY A 54 11.76 8.45 9.97
CA GLY A 54 11.83 8.62 11.43
C GLY A 54 12.04 7.31 12.18
N GLY A 55 12.85 6.41 11.63
CA GLY A 55 13.17 5.11 12.20
C GLY A 55 12.12 4.02 11.93
N ARG A 56 11.18 4.25 10.97
CA ARG A 56 10.13 3.30 10.56
C ARG A 56 10.24 2.98 9.07
N PRO A 57 11.25 2.23 8.64
CA PRO A 57 11.54 2.06 7.21
C PRO A 57 10.65 1.02 6.49
N ASP A 58 9.54 0.60 7.09
CA ASP A 58 8.58 -0.37 6.56
C ASP A 58 7.46 0.29 5.74
N SER A 59 7.83 1.20 4.83
CA SER A 59 6.88 1.96 4.03
C SER A 59 6.22 1.13 2.92
N VAL A 60 4.93 1.38 2.67
CA VAL A 60 4.18 0.77 1.58
C VAL A 60 3.60 1.84 0.67
N GLN A 61 2.41 2.35 0.92
CA GLN A 61 1.87 3.43 0.09
C GLN A 61 2.29 4.80 0.61
N VAL A 62 2.57 5.70 -0.32
CA VAL A 62 2.91 7.10 -0.04
C VAL A 62 1.95 8.04 -0.76
N MET A 63 1.51 9.08 -0.05
CA MET A 63 0.70 10.17 -0.60
C MET A 63 1.37 11.50 -0.33
N PHE A 64 1.36 12.37 -1.31
CA PHE A 64 1.81 13.75 -1.16
C PHE A 64 0.62 14.70 -1.17
N ASN A 65 0.55 15.57 -0.17
CA ASN A 65 -0.45 16.63 -0.09
C ASN A 65 0.15 17.87 0.61
N ARG A 66 0.08 19.04 -0.03
CA ARG A 66 0.49 20.33 0.57
C ARG A 66 1.85 20.29 1.24
N GLN A 67 2.90 19.92 0.53
CA GLN A 67 4.29 19.83 1.02
C GLN A 67 4.53 18.75 2.10
N HIS A 68 3.58 17.87 2.37
CA HIS A 68 3.75 16.76 3.30
C HIS A 68 3.61 15.43 2.58
N VAL A 69 4.40 14.45 3.03
CA VAL A 69 4.29 13.06 2.62
C VAL A 69 3.68 12.26 3.76
N TYR A 70 2.62 11.54 3.45
CA TYR A 70 1.94 10.59 4.33
C TYR A 70 2.36 9.19 3.95
N VAL A 71 2.88 8.45 4.92
CA VAL A 71 3.45 7.11 4.68
C VAL A 71 2.67 6.07 5.45
N GLY A 72 2.08 5.12 4.73
CA GLY A 72 1.44 3.95 5.29
C GLY A 72 2.46 2.84 5.59
N HIS A 73 2.31 2.18 6.73
CA HIS A 73 3.27 1.20 7.24
C HIS A 73 2.75 -0.23 7.21
N MET A 74 3.65 -1.19 6.96
CA MET A 74 3.33 -2.62 7.00
C MET A 74 3.36 -3.15 8.44
N PHE A 75 4.33 -2.73 9.25
CA PHE A 75 4.60 -3.32 10.58
C PHE A 75 4.51 -2.32 11.72
N SER A 76 4.60 -1.02 11.47
CA SER A 76 4.70 0.02 12.50
C SER A 76 3.36 0.49 13.08
N ASP A 77 2.24 -0.15 12.72
CA ASP A 77 0.89 0.09 13.28
C ASP A 77 0.46 1.57 13.27
N GLY A 78 0.77 2.31 12.18
CA GLY A 78 0.43 3.73 12.10
C GLY A 78 0.78 4.41 10.77
N VAL A 79 0.71 5.73 10.76
CA VAL A 79 1.02 6.60 9.62
C VAL A 79 2.06 7.63 10.04
N THR A 80 3.18 7.72 9.30
CA THR A 80 4.17 8.78 9.49
C THR A 80 3.87 9.95 8.55
N ILE A 81 4.01 11.16 9.06
CA ILE A 81 3.89 12.40 8.30
C ILE A 81 5.27 13.04 8.23
N LEU A 82 5.72 13.35 7.02
CA LEU A 82 6.99 14.02 6.76
C LEU A 82 6.72 15.38 6.14
N ASP A 83 7.42 16.42 6.61
CA ASP A 83 7.57 17.68 5.88
C ASP A 83 8.52 17.44 4.71
N ALA A 84 8.04 17.72 3.51
CA ALA A 84 8.76 17.58 2.24
C ALA A 84 8.91 18.94 1.52
N SER A 85 8.89 20.03 2.26
CA SER A 85 9.16 21.38 1.73
C SER A 85 10.58 21.48 1.14
N ASP A 86 11.55 20.78 1.73
CA ASP A 86 12.84 20.49 1.12
C ASP A 86 12.95 19.00 0.79
N PRO A 87 12.87 18.61 -0.49
CA PRO A 87 12.97 17.23 -0.90
C PRO A 87 14.35 16.60 -0.66
N ARG A 88 15.39 17.39 -0.37
CA ARG A 88 16.73 16.90 -0.01
C ARG A 88 16.84 16.50 1.45
N ALA A 89 15.87 16.94 2.30
CA ALA A 89 15.93 16.74 3.75
C ALA A 89 14.52 16.57 4.34
N LEU A 90 13.87 15.45 4.06
CA LEU A 90 12.54 15.13 4.60
C LEU A 90 12.60 15.07 6.13
N LYS A 91 11.65 15.73 6.81
CA LYS A 91 11.63 15.82 8.27
C LYS A 91 10.38 15.14 8.82
N PRO A 92 10.49 14.10 9.68
CA PRO A 92 9.36 13.58 10.43
C PRO A 92 8.72 14.68 11.29
N VAL A 93 7.42 14.93 11.11
CA VAL A 93 6.69 15.94 11.89
C VAL A 93 5.65 15.32 12.80
N ASN A 94 5.13 14.13 12.46
CA ASN A 94 4.17 13.42 13.30
C ASN A 94 4.17 11.92 12.99
N PHE A 95 3.71 11.13 13.96
CA PHE A 95 3.33 9.73 13.78
C PHE A 95 1.99 9.48 14.46
N PHE A 96 0.99 9.09 13.69
CA PHE A 96 -0.31 8.69 14.19
C PHE A 96 -0.35 7.17 14.36
N THR A 97 -0.62 6.69 15.58
CA THR A 97 -0.79 5.26 15.84
C THR A 97 -2.23 4.83 15.63
N ALA A 98 -2.44 3.77 14.87
CA ALA A 98 -3.74 3.14 14.66
C ALA A 98 -4.09 2.13 15.77
N GLY A 99 -3.14 1.83 16.65
CA GLY A 99 -3.27 0.82 17.70
C GLY A 99 -2.62 -0.51 17.34
N GLN A 100 -2.35 -1.30 18.38
CA GLN A 100 -1.61 -2.56 18.27
C GLN A 100 -2.23 -3.53 17.26
N ASN A 101 -1.37 -4.25 16.55
CA ASN A 101 -1.74 -5.26 15.54
C ASN A 101 -2.55 -4.71 14.36
N THR A 102 -2.50 -3.38 14.11
CA THR A 102 -3.30 -2.73 13.08
C THR A 102 -2.42 -2.24 11.93
N ARG A 103 -2.48 -2.92 10.82
CA ARG A 103 -1.79 -2.53 9.59
C ARG A 103 -2.47 -1.34 8.93
N THR A 104 -1.69 -0.32 8.56
CA THR A 104 -2.15 0.93 7.93
C THR A 104 -1.44 1.22 6.60
N HIS A 105 -1.10 0.17 5.89
CA HIS A 105 -0.19 0.21 4.74
C HIS A 105 -0.75 0.90 3.49
N HIS A 106 -2.05 1.19 3.42
CA HIS A 106 -2.68 1.94 2.34
C HIS A 106 -3.47 3.14 2.86
N LEU A 107 -3.36 4.23 2.13
CA LEU A 107 -3.99 5.51 2.46
C LEU A 107 -4.22 6.35 1.21
N GLN A 108 -5.15 7.31 1.27
CA GLN A 108 -5.45 8.22 0.17
C GLN A 108 -5.70 9.62 0.73
N ALA A 109 -5.00 10.61 0.18
CA ALA A 109 -5.12 12.00 0.60
C ALA A 109 -5.75 12.83 -0.52
N ALA A 110 -6.73 13.65 -0.17
CA ALA A 110 -7.28 14.70 -1.04
C ALA A 110 -7.81 15.84 -0.17
N GLU A 111 -7.65 17.07 -0.65
CA GLU A 111 -8.06 18.28 0.08
C GLU A 111 -7.46 18.33 1.50
N ASP A 112 -8.30 18.38 2.53
CA ASP A 112 -7.93 18.39 3.94
C ASP A 112 -8.16 17.04 4.64
N LEU A 113 -8.35 15.97 3.87
CA LEU A 113 -8.67 14.65 4.39
C LEU A 113 -7.63 13.60 4.00
N LEU A 114 -7.40 12.69 4.94
CA LEU A 114 -6.65 11.45 4.73
C LEU A 114 -7.53 10.27 5.12
N LEU A 115 -7.78 9.38 4.17
CA LEU A 115 -8.43 8.10 4.40
C LEU A 115 -7.37 7.02 4.60
N VAL A 116 -7.47 6.24 5.68
CA VAL A 116 -6.49 5.19 6.00
C VAL A 116 -7.17 3.83 6.12
N ALA A 117 -6.63 2.85 5.42
CA ALA A 117 -7.00 1.46 5.53
C ALA A 117 -6.52 0.89 6.87
N ASN A 118 -7.42 0.34 7.68
CA ASN A 118 -7.08 -0.38 8.90
C ASN A 118 -7.45 -1.85 8.74
N GLY A 119 -6.51 -2.74 9.04
CA GLY A 119 -6.73 -4.18 8.97
C GLY A 119 -5.74 -4.94 9.85
N ALA A 120 -5.94 -6.23 9.99
CA ALA A 120 -5.08 -7.09 10.81
C ALA A 120 -3.63 -7.08 10.29
N ASN A 121 -2.70 -6.84 11.18
CA ASN A 121 -1.28 -7.00 10.91
C ASN A 121 -0.86 -8.46 11.16
N ILE A 122 -1.13 -9.33 10.19
CA ILE A 122 -0.87 -10.78 10.29
C ILE A 122 0.59 -11.12 10.55
N VAL A 123 1.51 -10.27 10.08
CA VAL A 123 2.95 -10.47 10.27
C VAL A 123 3.35 -10.13 11.70
N ALA A 124 2.94 -8.96 12.21
CA ALA A 124 3.21 -8.58 13.60
C ALA A 124 2.56 -9.54 14.60
N MET A 125 1.44 -10.15 14.25
CA MET A 125 0.77 -11.18 15.05
C MET A 125 1.41 -12.57 14.94
N GLN A 126 2.55 -12.69 14.24
CA GLN A 126 3.25 -13.96 14.03
C GLN A 126 2.39 -15.05 13.36
N SER A 127 1.54 -14.64 12.43
CA SER A 127 0.66 -15.55 11.68
C SER A 127 1.21 -15.92 10.31
N TYR A 128 2.45 -15.54 10.00
CA TYR A 128 3.06 -15.72 8.68
C TYR A 128 3.54 -17.14 8.41
N ASP A 129 3.83 -17.95 9.43
CA ASP A 129 4.23 -19.38 9.28
C ASP A 129 3.06 -20.20 8.73
N ASN A 130 1.84 -19.69 8.81
CA ASN A 130 0.66 -20.34 8.26
C ASN A 130 -0.03 -19.45 7.21
N MET A 131 0.75 -18.80 6.36
CA MET A 131 0.22 -17.99 5.24
C MET A 131 -0.72 -18.79 4.34
N ARG A 132 -0.48 -20.09 4.18
CA ARG A 132 -1.38 -20.96 3.43
C ARG A 132 -2.77 -21.02 4.06
N GLY A 133 -2.85 -21.19 5.38
CA GLY A 133 -4.11 -21.18 6.12
C GLY A 133 -4.83 -19.83 6.01
N TYR A 134 -4.10 -18.71 5.99
CA TYR A 134 -4.65 -17.39 5.73
C TYR A 134 -5.31 -17.32 4.34
N PHE A 135 -4.59 -17.73 3.29
CA PHE A 135 -5.12 -17.72 1.92
C PHE A 135 -6.21 -18.78 1.66
N GLU A 136 -6.26 -19.84 2.46
CA GLU A 136 -7.32 -20.85 2.43
C GLU A 136 -8.46 -20.53 3.42
N ASN A 137 -8.43 -19.38 4.08
CA ASN A 137 -9.42 -18.90 5.07
C ASN A 137 -9.58 -19.76 6.34
N THR A 138 -8.61 -20.61 6.64
CA THR A 138 -8.63 -21.42 7.87
C THR A 138 -8.10 -20.65 9.09
N LEU A 139 -7.39 -19.54 8.88
CA LEU A 139 -6.81 -18.70 9.95
C LEU A 139 -7.67 -17.50 10.33
N VAL A 140 -8.50 -16.98 9.42
CA VAL A 140 -9.23 -15.73 9.64
C VAL A 140 -10.04 -15.80 10.93
N ASP A 141 -10.82 -16.85 11.12
CA ASP A 141 -11.64 -17.02 12.31
C ASP A 141 -10.82 -17.13 13.61
N SER A 142 -9.66 -17.76 13.57
CA SER A 142 -8.78 -17.87 14.76
C SER A 142 -8.15 -16.54 15.12
N ILE A 143 -7.72 -15.76 14.14
CA ILE A 143 -7.08 -14.45 14.35
C ILE A 143 -8.10 -13.41 14.81
N THR A 144 -9.24 -13.31 14.14
CA THR A 144 -10.28 -12.33 14.49
C THR A 144 -10.88 -12.57 15.87
N LYS A 145 -10.92 -13.83 16.32
CA LYS A 145 -11.43 -14.19 17.66
C LYS A 145 -10.42 -13.99 18.79
N THR A 146 -9.12 -14.03 18.51
CA THR A 146 -8.06 -14.11 19.54
C THR A 146 -7.20 -12.85 19.64
N LYS A 147 -7.14 -12.01 18.61
CA LYS A 147 -6.29 -10.82 18.55
C LYS A 147 -7.13 -9.57 18.36
N LYS A 148 -6.79 -8.53 19.13
CA LYS A 148 -7.41 -7.21 18.97
C LYS A 148 -6.63 -6.41 17.93
N PHE A 149 -7.34 -5.84 16.97
CA PHE A 149 -6.84 -4.90 15.97
C PHE A 149 -8.02 -4.03 15.52
N ARG A 150 -7.74 -2.93 14.85
CA ARG A 150 -8.79 -2.12 14.20
C ARG A 150 -9.05 -2.66 12.79
N SER A 151 -10.32 -2.76 12.43
CA SER A 151 -10.77 -3.23 11.12
C SER A 151 -11.76 -2.23 10.55
N GLY A 152 -11.38 -1.52 9.50
CA GLY A 152 -12.25 -0.52 8.88
C GLY A 152 -11.51 0.67 8.26
N LEU A 153 -12.27 1.70 7.92
CA LEU A 153 -11.79 2.93 7.30
C LEU A 153 -11.72 4.05 8.35
N SER A 154 -10.53 4.55 8.63
CA SER A 154 -10.38 5.80 9.39
C SER A 154 -10.27 7.00 8.48
N ILE A 155 -10.89 8.10 8.88
CA ILE A 155 -10.89 9.38 8.19
C ILE A 155 -10.27 10.42 9.12
N HIS A 156 -9.25 11.10 8.60
CA HIS A 156 -8.49 12.07 9.37
C HIS A 156 -8.56 13.44 8.73
N ASP A 157 -8.68 14.45 9.58
CA ASP A 157 -8.45 15.85 9.22
C ASP A 157 -6.94 16.10 9.17
N ILE A 158 -6.44 16.53 8.03
CA ILE A 158 -5.05 16.89 7.76
C ILE A 158 -4.88 18.35 7.34
N SER A 159 -5.86 19.21 7.66
CA SER A 159 -5.76 20.66 7.43
C SER A 159 -4.53 21.25 8.10
N LYS A 160 -4.11 20.65 9.22
CA LYS A 160 -2.85 20.89 9.92
C LYS A 160 -2.07 19.57 10.03
N PRO A 161 -1.17 19.25 9.11
CA PRO A 161 -0.49 17.96 9.05
C PRO A 161 0.22 17.54 10.35
N GLY A 162 0.86 18.48 11.05
CA GLY A 162 1.49 18.21 12.36
C GLY A 162 0.51 17.86 13.48
N GLU A 163 -0.80 18.11 13.29
CA GLU A 163 -1.89 17.90 14.26
C GLU A 163 -2.96 16.95 13.67
N MET A 164 -2.54 15.97 12.84
CA MET A 164 -3.44 15.00 12.22
C MET A 164 -4.40 14.41 13.26
N ARG A 165 -5.69 14.43 12.96
CA ARG A 165 -6.75 14.07 13.89
C ARG A 165 -7.77 13.15 13.23
N GLU A 166 -8.05 11.99 13.85
CA GLU A 166 -9.17 11.14 13.41
C GLU A 166 -10.51 11.83 13.69
N ILE A 167 -11.35 11.93 12.67
CA ILE A 167 -12.68 12.55 12.74
C ILE A 167 -13.82 11.57 12.52
N ALA A 168 -13.54 10.40 11.95
CA ALA A 168 -14.49 9.30 11.80
C ALA A 168 -13.77 7.96 11.66
N PHE A 169 -14.47 6.90 12.07
CA PHE A 169 -14.08 5.51 11.83
C PHE A 169 -15.31 4.71 11.41
N LEU A 170 -15.21 4.09 10.21
CA LEU A 170 -16.21 3.15 9.71
C LEU A 170 -15.72 1.74 9.94
N GLU A 171 -16.31 1.05 10.93
CA GLU A 171 -15.97 -0.34 11.24
C GLU A 171 -16.41 -1.28 10.11
N MET A 172 -15.55 -2.23 9.77
CA MET A 172 -15.82 -3.30 8.80
C MET A 172 -15.45 -4.64 9.44
N PRO A 173 -16.46 -5.39 9.94
CA PRO A 173 -16.21 -6.63 10.66
C PRO A 173 -15.60 -7.68 9.75
N GLY A 174 -14.39 -8.16 10.12
CA GLY A 174 -13.57 -9.10 9.35
C GLY A 174 -12.08 -8.77 9.50
N PHE A 175 -11.30 -9.09 8.47
CA PHE A 175 -9.85 -8.88 8.48
C PHE A 175 -9.41 -7.43 8.21
N GLY A 176 -10.37 -6.60 7.80
CA GLY A 176 -10.19 -5.18 7.51
C GLY A 176 -9.90 -4.88 6.05
N ILE A 177 -9.34 -3.71 5.83
CA ILE A 177 -9.10 -3.16 4.51
C ILE A 177 -7.68 -3.52 4.05
N ASN A 178 -7.56 -3.90 2.75
CA ASN A 178 -6.28 -4.04 2.10
C ASN A 178 -5.91 -2.76 1.33
N ARG A 179 -6.78 -2.28 0.44
CA ARG A 179 -6.51 -1.09 -0.39
C ARG A 179 -7.78 -0.27 -0.57
N LEU A 180 -7.60 1.01 -0.91
CA LEU A 180 -8.70 1.90 -1.25
C LEU A 180 -8.31 2.83 -2.40
N TRP A 181 -9.32 3.29 -3.14
CA TRP A 181 -9.23 4.36 -4.12
C TRP A 181 -10.17 5.49 -3.72
N TRP A 182 -9.61 6.67 -3.53
CA TRP A 182 -10.35 7.90 -3.26
C TRP A 182 -9.54 9.11 -3.74
N PRO A 183 -9.81 9.63 -4.94
CA PRO A 183 -9.13 10.82 -5.46
C PRO A 183 -9.73 12.14 -4.96
N GLY A 184 -10.64 12.08 -3.97
CA GLY A 184 -11.52 13.15 -3.51
C GLY A 184 -12.97 12.88 -3.89
N GLY A 185 -13.88 13.74 -3.44
CA GLY A 185 -15.31 13.65 -3.71
C GLY A 185 -16.05 12.65 -2.79
N ARG A 186 -17.27 12.29 -3.22
CA ARG A 186 -18.26 11.63 -2.37
C ARG A 186 -18.00 10.15 -2.11
N TYR A 187 -17.45 9.38 -3.05
CA TYR A 187 -17.37 7.93 -2.94
C TYR A 187 -15.95 7.42 -2.87
N ALA A 188 -15.70 6.48 -1.94
CA ALA A 188 -14.47 5.71 -1.88
C ALA A 188 -14.73 4.23 -2.24
N TYR A 189 -13.83 3.64 -3.02
CA TYR A 189 -13.89 2.25 -3.46
C TYR A 189 -12.84 1.45 -2.69
N VAL A 190 -13.29 0.50 -1.89
CA VAL A 190 -12.48 -0.10 -0.85
C VAL A 190 -12.40 -1.61 -1.06
N SER A 191 -11.20 -2.16 -1.01
CA SER A 191 -10.96 -3.61 -0.92
C SER A 191 -11.01 -4.01 0.54
N ALA A 192 -12.12 -4.62 0.98
CA ALA A 192 -12.35 -4.95 2.39
C ALA A 192 -12.75 -6.42 2.56
N HIS A 193 -12.19 -7.08 3.58
CA HIS A 193 -12.64 -8.39 4.00
C HIS A 193 -13.79 -8.26 5.01
N PHE A 194 -14.84 -9.01 4.80
CA PHE A 194 -15.96 -9.15 5.73
C PHE A 194 -16.10 -10.60 6.18
N ASP A 195 -16.57 -10.80 7.40
CA ASP A 195 -16.91 -12.13 7.90
C ASP A 195 -17.88 -12.85 6.97
N GLY A 196 -17.63 -14.12 6.73
CA GLY A 196 -18.40 -14.94 5.80
C GLY A 196 -17.90 -14.94 4.35
N PHE A 197 -17.00 -14.05 3.98
CA PHE A 197 -16.34 -14.06 2.67
C PHE A 197 -14.99 -14.77 2.71
N THR A 198 -14.55 -15.27 1.56
CA THR A 198 -13.25 -15.97 1.46
C THR A 198 -12.06 -15.01 1.58
N ASP A 199 -12.19 -13.80 1.04
CA ASP A 199 -11.14 -12.78 1.03
C ASP A 199 -11.79 -11.40 0.80
N HIS A 200 -10.99 -10.40 0.45
CA HIS A 200 -11.41 -9.02 0.23
C HIS A 200 -12.37 -8.89 -0.97
N ILE A 201 -13.42 -8.15 -0.79
CA ILE A 201 -14.45 -7.82 -1.77
C ILE A 201 -14.47 -6.31 -2.05
N LEU A 202 -15.17 -5.88 -3.09
CA LEU A 202 -15.46 -4.46 -3.33
C LEU A 202 -16.48 -3.97 -2.31
N CYS A 203 -16.17 -2.86 -1.67
CA CYS A 203 -17.04 -2.11 -0.80
C CYS A 203 -17.05 -0.64 -1.27
N VAL A 204 -18.21 -0.08 -1.53
CA VAL A 204 -18.37 1.34 -1.87
C VAL A 204 -18.83 2.09 -0.64
N VAL A 205 -18.09 3.13 -0.27
CA VAL A 205 -18.35 3.97 0.90
C VAL A 205 -18.82 5.35 0.44
N ASP A 206 -19.97 5.79 0.96
CA ASP A 206 -20.48 7.14 0.77
C ASP A 206 -19.93 8.06 1.87
N LEU A 207 -19.22 9.09 1.46
CA LEU A 207 -18.59 10.12 2.30
C LEU A 207 -19.38 11.43 2.29
N LYS A 208 -20.66 11.42 1.88
CA LYS A 208 -21.52 12.62 1.88
C LYS A 208 -21.50 13.34 3.23
N THR A 209 -21.52 12.60 4.31
CA THR A 209 -21.31 13.09 5.66
C THR A 209 -20.00 12.51 6.20
N ILE A 210 -18.91 13.28 6.11
CA ILE A 210 -17.55 12.81 6.44
C ILE A 210 -17.45 12.20 7.85
N THR A 211 -18.16 12.77 8.83
CA THR A 211 -18.18 12.28 10.22
C THR A 211 -19.08 11.05 10.43
N LYS A 212 -19.83 10.65 9.39
CA LYS A 212 -20.70 9.47 9.40
C LYS A 212 -20.66 8.78 8.04
N PRO A 213 -19.53 8.17 7.67
CA PRO A 213 -19.41 7.43 6.41
C PRO A 213 -20.29 6.18 6.44
N GLU A 214 -20.83 5.78 5.29
CA GLU A 214 -21.77 4.67 5.19
C GLU A 214 -21.38 3.72 4.03
N ILE A 215 -21.49 2.40 4.25
CA ILE A 215 -21.35 1.41 3.17
C ILE A 215 -22.65 1.43 2.36
N VAL A 216 -22.55 1.75 1.06
CA VAL A 216 -23.71 1.79 0.17
C VAL A 216 -23.77 0.63 -0.80
N SER A 217 -22.66 -0.09 -1.01
CA SER A 217 -22.64 -1.27 -1.87
C SER A 217 -21.52 -2.24 -1.50
N LYS A 218 -21.75 -3.51 -1.81
CA LYS A 218 -20.75 -4.59 -1.82
C LYS A 218 -20.88 -5.38 -3.11
N TRP A 219 -19.74 -5.74 -3.71
CA TRP A 219 -19.71 -6.59 -4.89
C TRP A 219 -18.51 -7.56 -4.82
N TRP A 220 -18.66 -8.77 -5.33
CA TRP A 220 -17.66 -9.83 -5.28
C TRP A 220 -17.75 -10.78 -6.47
N LEU A 221 -16.67 -11.50 -6.75
CA LEU A 221 -16.68 -12.58 -7.73
C LEU A 221 -17.43 -13.80 -7.19
N PRO A 222 -18.13 -14.55 -8.05
CA PRO A 222 -18.80 -15.81 -7.65
C PRO A 222 -17.86 -16.77 -6.91
N GLY A 223 -18.36 -17.40 -5.86
CA GLY A 223 -17.63 -18.32 -5.01
C GLY A 223 -16.94 -17.67 -3.79
N MET A 224 -17.00 -16.35 -3.66
CA MET A 224 -16.37 -15.66 -2.53
C MET A 224 -17.28 -15.55 -1.30
N ASN A 225 -18.61 -15.66 -1.43
CA ASN A 225 -19.53 -15.58 -0.30
C ASN A 225 -19.85 -16.97 0.26
N ARG A 226 -19.00 -17.43 1.20
CA ARG A 226 -19.17 -18.73 1.86
C ARG A 226 -20.42 -18.80 2.74
N ALA A 227 -20.74 -17.69 3.41
CA ALA A 227 -21.91 -17.62 4.29
C ALA A 227 -23.22 -17.80 3.52
N ALA A 228 -23.26 -17.42 2.24
CA ALA A 228 -24.38 -17.66 1.35
C ALA A 228 -24.37 -19.06 0.69
N GLY A 229 -23.39 -19.90 1.00
CA GLY A 229 -23.28 -21.25 0.42
C GLY A 229 -22.84 -21.29 -1.05
N GLU A 230 -22.17 -20.22 -1.53
CA GLU A 230 -21.64 -20.22 -2.90
C GLU A 230 -20.64 -21.36 -3.12
N PRO A 231 -20.60 -21.99 -4.32
CA PRO A 231 -19.57 -22.95 -4.68
C PRO A 231 -18.18 -22.36 -4.49
N ALA A 232 -17.25 -23.16 -3.95
CA ALA A 232 -15.90 -22.69 -3.68
C ALA A 232 -15.18 -22.20 -4.96
N THR A 233 -14.35 -21.17 -4.82
CA THR A 233 -13.42 -20.75 -5.88
C THR A 233 -12.47 -21.87 -6.25
N PRO A 234 -11.85 -21.85 -7.45
CA PRO A 234 -10.95 -22.92 -7.88
C PRO A 234 -9.82 -23.18 -6.87
N LYS A 235 -9.58 -24.45 -6.55
CA LYS A 235 -8.55 -24.84 -5.57
C LYS A 235 -7.17 -24.28 -5.93
N GLY A 236 -6.48 -23.71 -4.95
CA GLY A 236 -5.15 -23.13 -5.12
C GLY A 236 -5.14 -21.76 -5.80
N LYS A 237 -6.31 -21.16 -6.04
CA LYS A 237 -6.47 -19.80 -6.58
C LYS A 237 -7.03 -18.87 -5.51
N ARG A 238 -6.41 -17.71 -5.37
CA ARG A 238 -6.83 -16.64 -4.46
C ARG A 238 -7.68 -15.62 -5.21
N PHE A 239 -8.99 -15.67 -5.05
CA PHE A 239 -9.89 -14.62 -5.51
C PHE A 239 -10.03 -13.57 -4.41
N ALA A 240 -9.55 -12.37 -4.68
CA ALA A 240 -9.58 -11.26 -3.74
C ALA A 240 -9.49 -9.95 -4.51
N LEU A 241 -10.38 -9.02 -4.25
CA LEU A 241 -10.17 -7.67 -4.76
C LEU A 241 -8.87 -7.13 -4.15
N HIS A 242 -7.94 -6.69 -5.01
CA HIS A 242 -6.81 -5.91 -4.54
C HIS A 242 -7.07 -4.42 -4.66
N HIS A 243 -7.40 -3.95 -5.85
CA HIS A 243 -7.58 -2.54 -6.10
C HIS A 243 -8.67 -2.29 -7.16
N MET A 244 -9.46 -1.26 -6.96
CA MET A 244 -10.34 -0.69 -7.97
C MET A 244 -10.00 0.77 -8.17
N ILE A 245 -9.71 1.18 -9.41
CA ILE A 245 -9.50 2.58 -9.81
C ILE A 245 -10.64 2.98 -10.72
N THR A 246 -11.13 4.20 -10.57
CA THR A 246 -12.28 4.69 -11.34
C THR A 246 -11.85 5.77 -12.33
N ALA A 247 -12.53 5.80 -13.48
CA ALA A 247 -12.43 6.87 -14.47
C ALA A 247 -13.83 7.17 -15.05
N GLY A 248 -14.37 8.36 -14.77
CA GLY A 248 -15.76 8.68 -15.08
C GLY A 248 -16.73 7.72 -14.38
N ASP A 249 -17.64 7.15 -15.15
CA ASP A 249 -18.63 6.17 -14.69
C ASP A 249 -18.18 4.71 -14.84
N ARG A 250 -16.88 4.49 -14.97
CA ARG A 250 -16.28 3.14 -15.07
C ARG A 250 -15.35 2.85 -13.89
N GLY A 251 -15.48 1.64 -13.35
CA GLY A 251 -14.57 1.07 -12.34
C GLY A 251 -13.78 -0.07 -12.94
N TYR A 252 -12.46 -0.03 -12.74
CA TYR A 252 -11.51 -1.03 -13.21
C TYR A 252 -10.96 -1.76 -11.99
N ALA A 253 -11.18 -3.06 -11.89
CA ALA A 253 -10.90 -3.79 -10.66
C ALA A 253 -10.00 -5.02 -10.88
N ALA A 254 -9.01 -5.18 -10.03
CA ALA A 254 -8.01 -6.25 -10.04
C ALA A 254 -8.28 -7.25 -8.89
N TRP A 255 -8.41 -8.54 -9.22
CA TRP A 255 -8.92 -9.59 -8.32
C TRP A 255 -7.91 -10.71 -8.03
N ARG A 256 -6.64 -10.39 -7.92
CA ARG A 256 -5.59 -11.40 -7.69
C ARG A 256 -5.66 -12.51 -8.76
N ASP A 257 -5.78 -13.79 -8.36
CA ASP A 257 -5.93 -14.90 -9.32
C ASP A 257 -7.33 -14.95 -9.97
N GLY A 258 -8.23 -14.09 -9.56
CA GLY A 258 -9.53 -13.88 -10.17
C GLY A 258 -9.51 -12.99 -11.42
N GLY A 259 -8.36 -12.36 -11.74
CA GLY A 259 -8.18 -11.57 -12.96
C GLY A 259 -8.67 -10.13 -12.84
N PHE A 260 -9.28 -9.61 -13.89
CA PHE A 260 -9.63 -8.22 -14.07
C PHE A 260 -11.10 -8.06 -14.45
N THR A 261 -11.78 -7.06 -13.89
CA THR A 261 -13.17 -6.72 -14.21
C THR A 261 -13.34 -5.24 -14.54
N ILE A 262 -14.31 -4.94 -15.40
CA ILE A 262 -14.79 -3.58 -15.64
C ILE A 262 -16.24 -3.49 -15.16
N HIS A 263 -16.56 -2.40 -14.46
CA HIS A 263 -17.88 -2.15 -13.90
C HIS A 263 -18.44 -0.82 -14.41
N ASP A 264 -19.74 -0.79 -14.66
CA ASP A 264 -20.51 0.46 -14.70
C ASP A 264 -20.79 0.89 -13.26
N ILE A 265 -20.34 2.07 -12.91
CA ILE A 265 -20.50 2.71 -11.61
C ILE A 265 -21.24 4.05 -11.70
N SER A 266 -22.02 4.25 -12.77
CA SER A 266 -22.89 5.43 -12.90
C SER A 266 -23.85 5.58 -11.72
N ASP A 267 -24.25 4.44 -11.12
CA ASP A 267 -24.83 4.36 -9.78
C ASP A 267 -23.85 3.63 -8.84
N PRO A 268 -23.06 4.36 -8.03
CA PRO A 268 -22.09 3.74 -7.11
C PRO A 268 -22.73 2.83 -6.05
N ALA A 269 -24.00 3.00 -5.75
CA ALA A 269 -24.74 2.11 -4.83
C ALA A 269 -25.11 0.78 -5.48
N ASN A 270 -25.00 0.66 -6.83
CA ASN A 270 -25.37 -0.54 -7.57
C ASN A 270 -24.39 -0.81 -8.73
N PRO A 271 -23.11 -1.09 -8.46
CA PRO A 271 -22.12 -1.39 -9.49
C PRO A 271 -22.53 -2.58 -10.34
N LYS A 272 -22.47 -2.45 -11.68
CA LYS A 272 -22.83 -3.51 -12.61
C LYS A 272 -21.59 -4.03 -13.31
N LEU A 273 -21.40 -5.35 -13.31
CA LEU A 273 -20.33 -5.98 -14.09
C LEU A 273 -20.57 -5.79 -15.59
N LEU A 274 -19.59 -5.25 -16.30
CA LEU A 274 -19.57 -5.19 -17.76
C LEU A 274 -18.77 -6.35 -18.35
N SER A 275 -17.58 -6.62 -17.80
CA SER A 275 -16.74 -7.70 -18.27
C SER A 275 -15.89 -8.29 -17.15
N HIS A 276 -15.49 -9.54 -17.34
CA HIS A 276 -14.54 -10.26 -16.52
C HIS A 276 -13.60 -11.08 -17.40
N ILE A 277 -12.31 -10.80 -17.33
CA ILE A 277 -11.27 -11.59 -17.99
C ILE A 277 -10.26 -12.11 -16.96
N ASN A 278 -9.75 -13.31 -17.19
CA ASN A 278 -8.77 -13.92 -16.30
C ASN A 278 -7.69 -14.64 -17.13
N TRP A 279 -6.44 -14.31 -16.86
CA TRP A 279 -5.27 -14.92 -17.49
C TRP A 279 -4.46 -15.81 -16.55
N SER A 280 -5.02 -16.24 -15.44
CA SER A 280 -4.38 -17.16 -14.51
C SER A 280 -5.14 -18.51 -14.43
N PRO A 281 -4.71 -19.58 -15.15
CA PRO A 281 -3.59 -19.69 -16.08
C PRO A 281 -3.86 -19.01 -17.44
N PRO A 282 -2.86 -18.89 -18.37
CA PRO A 282 -1.51 -19.49 -18.31
C PRO A 282 -0.48 -18.69 -17.52
N PHE A 283 -0.76 -17.44 -17.18
CA PHE A 283 0.17 -16.61 -16.40
C PHE A 283 0.02 -16.86 -14.89
N ALA A 284 0.99 -16.36 -14.11
CA ALA A 284 1.06 -16.61 -12.67
C ALA A 284 -0.14 -16.05 -11.89
N GLY A 285 -0.83 -15.02 -12.39
CA GLY A 285 -1.92 -14.33 -11.69
C GLY A 285 -1.42 -13.24 -10.76
N GLY A 286 -2.19 -12.96 -9.71
CA GLY A 286 -1.83 -11.89 -8.78
C GLY A 286 -2.22 -10.51 -9.29
N THR A 287 -3.27 -10.39 -10.13
CA THR A 287 -3.74 -9.13 -10.70
C THR A 287 -3.99 -8.11 -9.60
N HIS A 288 -3.32 -6.93 -9.73
CA HIS A 288 -3.04 -6.06 -8.59
C HIS A 288 -3.51 -4.61 -8.77
N THR A 289 -2.92 -3.89 -9.73
CA THR A 289 -3.18 -2.46 -9.92
C THR A 289 -3.67 -2.20 -11.35
N PRO A 290 -4.94 -1.78 -11.54
CA PRO A 290 -5.48 -1.42 -12.83
C PRO A 290 -5.45 0.11 -12.99
N LEU A 291 -4.65 0.62 -13.91
CA LEU A 291 -4.56 2.05 -14.22
C LEU A 291 -5.34 2.35 -15.51
N PRO A 292 -6.51 3.00 -15.44
CA PRO A 292 -7.24 3.40 -16.65
C PRO A 292 -6.56 4.59 -17.35
N LEU A 293 -6.58 4.56 -18.67
CA LEU A 293 -6.16 5.63 -19.57
C LEU A 293 -7.37 6.01 -20.45
N PRO A 294 -8.34 6.76 -19.89
CA PRO A 294 -9.68 6.90 -20.48
C PRO A 294 -9.71 7.63 -21.83
N LYS A 295 -8.86 8.64 -22.07
CA LYS A 295 -8.79 9.35 -23.35
C LYS A 295 -8.28 8.47 -24.48
N ARG A 296 -7.49 7.46 -24.15
CA ARG A 296 -6.95 6.48 -25.10
C ARG A 296 -7.75 5.18 -25.15
N GLN A 297 -8.75 5.06 -24.27
CA GLN A 297 -9.54 3.83 -24.12
C GLN A 297 -8.68 2.59 -23.90
N LEU A 298 -7.65 2.76 -23.04
CA LEU A 298 -6.72 1.72 -22.62
C LEU A 298 -6.79 1.52 -21.10
N ALA A 299 -6.30 0.37 -20.64
CA ALA A 299 -5.98 0.13 -19.24
C ALA A 299 -4.62 -0.55 -19.12
N ILE A 300 -3.80 -0.12 -18.15
CA ILE A 300 -2.55 -0.78 -17.80
C ILE A 300 -2.83 -1.59 -16.54
N VAL A 301 -2.61 -2.91 -16.60
CA VAL A 301 -2.96 -3.80 -15.48
C VAL A 301 -1.73 -4.59 -15.05
N ALA A 302 -1.23 -4.31 -13.85
CA ALA A 302 -0.08 -4.98 -13.28
C ALA A 302 -0.50 -6.23 -12.49
N ASP A 303 0.21 -7.33 -12.68
CA ASP A 303 0.21 -8.47 -11.77
C ASP A 303 1.29 -8.27 -10.70
N GLU A 304 1.02 -8.61 -9.45
CA GLU A 304 2.01 -8.49 -8.38
C GLU A 304 2.91 -9.73 -8.31
N ALA A 305 4.21 -9.51 -8.41
CA ALA A 305 5.16 -10.55 -8.07
C ALA A 305 5.19 -10.79 -6.56
N ASN A 306 4.86 -12.00 -6.14
CA ASN A 306 4.70 -12.38 -4.74
C ASN A 306 5.51 -13.62 -4.34
N ALA A 307 6.53 -13.97 -5.10
CA ALA A 307 7.41 -15.11 -4.83
C ALA A 307 8.88 -14.71 -4.95
N GLU A 308 9.67 -15.19 -3.98
CA GLU A 308 11.12 -15.02 -3.99
C GLU A 308 11.74 -15.75 -5.19
N LYS A 309 12.80 -15.16 -5.75
CA LYS A 309 13.65 -15.79 -6.78
C LYS A 309 12.88 -16.31 -7.98
N CYS A 310 11.82 -15.62 -8.38
CA CYS A 310 10.95 -16.01 -9.49
C CYS A 310 10.37 -17.43 -9.38
N ALA A 311 10.17 -17.95 -8.18
CA ALA A 311 9.72 -19.33 -7.97
C ALA A 311 8.35 -19.66 -8.58
N LYS A 312 7.53 -18.64 -8.92
CA LYS A 312 6.25 -18.79 -9.63
C LYS A 312 6.32 -18.35 -11.10
N GLY A 313 7.50 -18.16 -11.65
CA GLY A 313 7.71 -17.59 -12.98
C GLY A 313 7.68 -16.06 -12.97
N LEU A 314 7.61 -15.46 -14.16
CA LEU A 314 7.54 -14.02 -14.33
C LEU A 314 6.11 -13.51 -14.23
N PHE A 315 5.96 -12.35 -13.63
CA PHE A 315 4.73 -11.58 -13.57
C PHE A 315 4.80 -10.44 -14.57
N HIS A 316 3.67 -10.02 -15.12
CA HIS A 316 3.59 -9.09 -16.21
C HIS A 316 2.71 -7.88 -15.88
N THR A 317 2.93 -6.81 -16.63
CA THR A 317 2.02 -5.67 -16.68
C THR A 317 1.42 -5.62 -18.08
N PHE A 318 0.12 -5.77 -18.19
CA PHE A 318 -0.60 -5.86 -19.45
C PHE A 318 -1.09 -4.49 -19.91
N VAL A 319 -1.08 -4.28 -21.22
CA VAL A 319 -1.80 -3.18 -21.89
C VAL A 319 -3.07 -3.77 -22.48
N LEU A 320 -4.21 -3.25 -22.06
CA LEU A 320 -5.52 -3.69 -22.52
C LEU A 320 -6.18 -2.60 -23.36
N ASP A 321 -6.73 -3.00 -24.50
CA ASP A 321 -7.72 -2.21 -25.26
C ASP A 321 -9.08 -2.37 -24.57
N VAL A 322 -9.68 -1.26 -24.14
CA VAL A 322 -10.97 -1.23 -23.44
C VAL A 322 -12.00 -0.35 -24.19
N ARG A 323 -11.83 -0.17 -25.51
CA ARG A 323 -12.80 0.54 -26.37
C ARG A 323 -14.19 -0.09 -26.31
N ALA A 324 -14.24 -1.42 -26.20
CA ALA A 324 -15.43 -2.19 -25.87
C ALA A 324 -15.30 -2.69 -24.43
N PRO A 325 -15.84 -1.97 -23.41
CA PRO A 325 -15.65 -2.34 -22.01
C PRO A 325 -16.27 -3.70 -21.65
N GLU A 326 -17.18 -4.21 -22.49
CA GLU A 326 -17.77 -5.54 -22.37
C GLU A 326 -16.82 -6.66 -22.87
N ASN A 327 -15.79 -6.29 -23.66
CA ASN A 327 -14.81 -7.22 -24.23
C ASN A 327 -13.40 -6.63 -24.25
N PRO A 328 -12.76 -6.41 -23.10
CA PRO A 328 -11.38 -5.93 -23.02
C PRO A 328 -10.39 -6.93 -23.61
N VAL A 329 -9.40 -6.45 -24.37
CA VAL A 329 -8.43 -7.29 -25.09
C VAL A 329 -7.01 -6.94 -24.67
N PRO A 330 -6.22 -7.87 -24.10
CA PRO A 330 -4.80 -7.67 -23.93
C PRO A 330 -4.08 -7.53 -25.28
N ILE A 331 -3.38 -6.42 -25.50
CA ILE A 331 -2.72 -6.11 -26.78
C ILE A 331 -1.20 -6.10 -26.70
N ALA A 332 -0.64 -5.90 -25.50
CA ALA A 332 0.79 -5.92 -25.24
C ALA A 332 1.09 -6.15 -23.76
N THR A 333 2.37 -6.30 -23.44
CA THR A 333 2.89 -6.19 -22.07
C THR A 333 3.98 -5.12 -22.00
N LEU A 334 4.12 -4.47 -20.84
CA LEU A 334 5.29 -3.62 -20.60
C LEU A 334 6.57 -4.46 -20.61
N PRO A 335 7.70 -3.92 -21.10
CA PRO A 335 8.96 -4.61 -21.10
C PRO A 335 9.37 -5.09 -19.70
N THR A 336 9.88 -6.33 -19.62
CA THR A 336 10.46 -6.86 -18.39
C THR A 336 11.89 -6.35 -18.25
N PRO A 337 12.30 -5.77 -17.10
CA PRO A 337 13.67 -5.34 -16.84
C PRO A 337 14.69 -6.47 -17.03
N ARG A 338 15.86 -6.19 -17.64
CA ARG A 338 16.86 -7.21 -18.01
C ARG A 338 18.30 -6.76 -17.84
N GLU A 339 18.58 -5.63 -17.21
CA GLU A 339 19.95 -5.10 -17.04
C GLU A 339 20.81 -5.94 -16.10
N ARG A 340 20.20 -6.83 -15.34
CA ARG A 340 20.83 -7.88 -14.52
C ARG A 340 19.86 -9.03 -14.27
N ASP A 341 20.34 -10.15 -13.73
CA ASP A 341 19.47 -11.24 -13.26
C ASP A 341 18.86 -10.89 -11.88
N PHE A 342 17.64 -10.42 -11.90
CA PHE A 342 16.87 -10.08 -10.69
C PHE A 342 16.27 -11.30 -9.97
N CYS A 343 16.29 -12.49 -10.59
CA CYS A 343 15.76 -13.72 -9.97
C CYS A 343 16.73 -14.39 -8.99
N THR A 344 17.95 -13.90 -8.86
CA THR A 344 18.96 -14.49 -7.97
C THR A 344 18.66 -14.28 -6.49
N ASN A 345 17.99 -13.16 -6.12
CA ASN A 345 17.68 -12.83 -4.72
C ASN A 345 16.50 -11.87 -4.65
N GLY A 346 15.64 -12.04 -3.63
CA GLY A 346 14.47 -11.21 -3.41
C GLY A 346 13.31 -11.51 -4.37
N THR A 347 12.31 -10.66 -4.35
CA THR A 347 11.13 -10.72 -5.23
C THR A 347 11.37 -9.87 -6.47
N PHE A 348 11.15 -10.42 -7.65
CA PHE A 348 11.27 -9.70 -8.93
C PHE A 348 9.95 -9.65 -9.68
N GLY A 349 9.58 -8.48 -10.16
CA GLY A 349 8.42 -8.24 -11.01
C GLY A 349 7.60 -7.02 -10.57
N PRO A 350 6.52 -6.72 -11.30
CA PRO A 350 5.69 -5.55 -11.03
C PRO A 350 5.05 -5.60 -9.64
N HIS A 351 4.71 -4.40 -9.13
CA HIS A 351 3.89 -4.24 -7.94
C HIS A 351 2.84 -3.15 -8.17
N ASN A 352 3.11 -1.89 -7.87
CA ASN A 352 2.18 -0.78 -8.06
C ASN A 352 2.49 0.02 -9.34
N LEU A 353 1.43 0.60 -9.89
CA LEU A 353 1.51 1.69 -10.86
C LEU A 353 1.25 3.01 -10.14
N HIS A 354 1.94 4.07 -10.54
CA HIS A 354 1.57 5.42 -10.10
C HIS A 354 0.16 5.77 -10.57
N GLU A 355 -0.66 6.25 -9.65
CA GLU A 355 -2.07 6.53 -9.90
C GLU A 355 -2.25 7.93 -10.51
N ASN A 356 -2.94 8.02 -11.66
CA ASN A 356 -3.35 9.28 -12.28
C ASN A 356 -4.46 9.93 -11.44
N ARG A 357 -4.11 10.79 -10.52
CA ARG A 357 -5.04 11.44 -9.59
C ARG A 357 -4.84 12.96 -9.55
N PRO A 358 -5.83 13.75 -9.12
CA PRO A 358 -5.66 15.18 -8.98
C PRO A 358 -4.44 15.55 -8.12
N GLY A 359 -3.64 16.49 -8.58
CA GLY A 359 -2.44 16.95 -7.88
C GLY A 359 -1.18 16.09 -8.06
N SER A 360 -1.27 14.93 -8.74
CA SER A 360 -0.12 14.12 -9.13
C SER A 360 0.26 14.34 -10.60
N PHE A 361 1.40 13.78 -11.01
CA PHE A 361 1.72 13.64 -12.43
C PHE A 361 0.65 12.78 -13.10
N GLN A 362 0.01 13.31 -14.13
CA GLN A 362 -1.04 12.60 -14.87
C GLN A 362 -0.61 12.46 -16.32
N SER A 363 -0.58 11.24 -16.81
CA SER A 363 -0.23 10.93 -18.19
C SER A 363 -0.97 9.69 -18.67
N GLU A 364 -1.33 9.70 -19.93
CA GLU A 364 -1.83 8.53 -20.65
C GLU A 364 -0.76 7.94 -21.60
N GLU A 365 0.46 8.45 -21.54
CA GLU A 365 1.57 8.06 -22.41
C GLU A 365 2.80 7.64 -21.62
N THR A 366 3.02 8.19 -20.41
CA THR A 366 4.14 7.89 -19.54
C THR A 366 3.63 7.18 -18.30
N ILE A 367 4.06 5.94 -18.09
CA ILE A 367 3.63 5.08 -16.99
C ILE A 367 4.79 4.84 -16.04
N PHE A 368 4.61 5.16 -14.76
CA PHE A 368 5.55 4.82 -13.70
C PHE A 368 5.08 3.56 -12.99
N ALA A 369 5.98 2.61 -12.81
CA ALA A 369 5.69 1.33 -12.15
C ALA A 369 6.80 0.96 -11.18
N THR A 370 6.45 0.34 -10.07
CA THR A 370 7.41 -0.27 -9.14
C THR A 370 7.58 -1.75 -9.46
N TYR A 371 8.81 -2.26 -9.34
CA TYR A 371 9.20 -3.62 -9.72
C TYR A 371 10.00 -4.33 -8.61
N ASN A 372 9.54 -4.22 -7.38
CA ASN A 372 10.20 -4.84 -6.22
C ASN A 372 11.73 -4.61 -6.22
N ASN A 373 12.56 -5.67 -6.29
CA ASN A 373 14.04 -5.55 -6.28
C ASN A 373 14.64 -4.91 -7.55
N ALA A 374 13.82 -4.67 -8.58
CA ALA A 374 14.21 -3.93 -9.78
C ALA A 374 13.83 -2.44 -9.74
N GLY A 375 13.33 -1.96 -8.59
CA GLY A 375 13.14 -0.54 -8.33
C GLY A 375 11.95 0.10 -9.05
N VAL A 376 12.10 1.35 -9.48
CA VAL A 376 11.07 2.09 -10.23
C VAL A 376 11.43 2.13 -11.71
N ARG A 377 10.41 2.00 -12.56
CA ARG A 377 10.50 1.95 -14.02
C ARG A 377 9.57 2.96 -14.66
N VAL A 378 9.97 3.55 -15.77
CA VAL A 378 9.15 4.48 -16.55
C VAL A 378 9.03 3.97 -17.97
N PHE A 379 7.80 3.88 -18.43
CA PHE A 379 7.47 3.34 -19.75
C PHE A 379 6.76 4.39 -20.61
N ASP A 380 7.15 4.45 -21.87
CA ASP A 380 6.46 5.14 -22.94
C ASP A 380 5.46 4.16 -23.58
N VAL A 381 4.18 4.48 -23.50
CA VAL A 381 3.08 3.70 -24.09
C VAL A 381 2.36 4.45 -25.21
N ARG A 382 2.99 5.46 -25.83
CA ARG A 382 2.43 6.15 -27.00
C ARG A 382 2.08 5.17 -28.10
N ASP A 383 2.95 4.22 -28.40
CA ASP A 383 2.61 3.02 -29.15
C ASP A 383 2.17 1.93 -28.16
N ALA A 384 0.85 1.73 -28.04
CA ALA A 384 0.26 0.77 -27.11
C ALA A 384 0.59 -0.70 -27.45
N PHE A 385 0.98 -0.98 -28.72
CA PHE A 385 1.37 -2.32 -29.17
C PHE A 385 2.86 -2.60 -28.98
N ALA A 386 3.68 -1.56 -28.82
CA ALA A 386 5.12 -1.65 -28.63
C ALA A 386 5.64 -0.71 -27.53
N PRO A 387 5.18 -0.90 -26.26
CA PRO A 387 5.65 -0.11 -25.13
C PRO A 387 7.18 -0.17 -24.98
N LYS A 388 7.79 0.93 -24.50
CA LYS A 388 9.24 1.04 -24.32
C LYS A 388 9.58 1.48 -22.91
N GLU A 389 10.57 0.85 -22.26
CA GLU A 389 11.18 1.41 -21.06
C GLU A 389 12.05 2.60 -21.43
N ILE A 390 11.81 3.76 -20.83
CA ILE A 390 12.53 5.01 -21.14
C ILE A 390 13.42 5.48 -19.99
N ALA A 391 13.09 5.10 -18.75
CA ALA A 391 13.90 5.44 -17.58
C ALA A 391 13.73 4.38 -16.48
N TYR A 392 14.71 4.27 -15.59
CA TYR A 392 14.64 3.42 -14.41
C TYR A 392 15.60 3.88 -13.31
N TRP A 393 15.30 3.45 -12.08
CA TRP A 393 16.21 3.55 -10.96
C TRP A 393 16.05 2.33 -10.04
N VAL A 394 17.15 1.63 -9.77
CA VAL A 394 17.22 0.44 -8.92
C VAL A 394 17.86 0.83 -7.61
N PRO A 395 17.17 0.67 -6.46
CA PRO A 395 17.75 1.00 -5.18
C PRO A 395 18.92 0.08 -4.82
N PRO A 396 19.82 0.55 -3.93
CA PRO A 396 20.84 -0.31 -3.36
C PRO A 396 20.20 -1.41 -2.50
N VAL A 397 20.96 -2.49 -2.29
CA VAL A 397 20.55 -3.55 -1.35
C VAL A 397 20.54 -2.96 0.07
N PRO A 398 19.45 -3.11 0.84
CA PRO A 398 19.38 -2.61 2.21
C PRO A 398 20.38 -3.35 3.11
N LYS A 399 20.89 -2.68 4.13
CA LYS A 399 21.82 -3.28 5.10
C LYS A 399 21.15 -4.34 5.98
N LYS A 400 19.84 -4.20 6.22
CA LYS A 400 19.00 -5.10 7.01
C LYS A 400 17.57 -5.06 6.52
N LEU A 401 16.79 -6.09 6.80
CA LEU A 401 15.36 -6.11 6.59
C LEU A 401 14.63 -5.76 7.89
N VAL A 402 13.48 -5.10 7.75
CA VAL A 402 12.50 -4.94 8.84
C VAL A 402 11.39 -5.99 8.77
N ASP A 403 11.25 -6.65 7.62
CA ASP A 403 10.34 -7.78 7.44
C ASP A 403 10.79 -8.95 8.34
N PRO A 404 10.00 -9.36 9.34
CA PRO A 404 10.41 -10.39 10.30
C PRO A 404 10.23 -11.82 9.78
N ARG A 405 9.71 -11.99 8.56
CA ARG A 405 9.45 -13.33 8.02
C ARG A 405 10.75 -14.08 7.75
N PRO A 406 10.81 -15.39 8.04
CA PRO A 406 11.98 -16.20 7.75
C PRO A 406 12.18 -16.38 6.24
N ASN A 407 13.43 -16.61 5.85
CA ASN A 407 13.80 -16.96 4.46
C ASN A 407 13.51 -15.88 3.40
N ILE A 408 13.35 -14.63 3.81
CA ILE A 408 13.27 -13.49 2.89
C ILE A 408 14.69 -13.08 2.50
N GLY A 409 14.92 -12.92 1.20
CA GLY A 409 16.22 -12.49 0.67
C GLY A 409 16.54 -11.04 1.04
N LEU A 410 17.81 -10.77 1.40
CA LEU A 410 18.27 -9.39 1.62
C LEU A 410 18.30 -8.65 0.27
N ALA A 411 17.20 -8.01 -0.08
CA ALA A 411 16.99 -7.26 -1.31
C ALA A 411 16.07 -6.07 -1.06
N ALA A 412 16.15 -5.06 -1.90
CA ALA A 412 15.17 -4.00 -1.93
C ALA A 412 13.79 -4.56 -2.34
N LYS A 413 12.74 -3.94 -1.82
CA LYS A 413 11.36 -4.26 -2.15
C LYS A 413 10.57 -2.97 -2.40
N THR A 414 10.86 -2.35 -3.53
CA THR A 414 10.20 -1.11 -3.96
C THR A 414 8.72 -1.35 -4.17
N CYS A 415 7.89 -0.65 -3.40
CA CYS A 415 6.46 -0.94 -3.29
C CYS A 415 5.59 0.02 -4.06
N ASP A 416 5.79 1.32 -3.86
CA ASP A 416 4.89 2.35 -4.38
C ASP A 416 5.69 3.59 -4.79
N ALA A 417 5.09 4.39 -5.66
CA ALA A 417 5.65 5.66 -6.09
C ALA A 417 4.54 6.71 -6.24
N TYR A 418 4.70 7.83 -5.56
CA TYR A 418 3.92 9.01 -5.84
C TYR A 418 4.78 9.97 -6.68
N VAL A 419 4.29 10.37 -7.84
CA VAL A 419 4.98 11.29 -8.75
C VAL A 419 4.26 12.63 -8.77
N ARG A 420 4.98 13.70 -8.46
CA ARG A 420 4.48 15.07 -8.54
C ARG A 420 4.44 15.57 -10.00
N PRO A 421 3.65 16.61 -10.31
CA PRO A 421 3.58 17.16 -11.67
C PRO A 421 4.93 17.63 -12.25
N ASP A 422 5.89 17.97 -11.39
CA ASP A 422 7.26 18.38 -11.77
C ASP A 422 8.22 17.20 -11.93
N GLY A 423 7.72 15.96 -11.84
CA GLY A 423 8.52 14.73 -11.98
C GLY A 423 9.28 14.32 -10.72
N LEU A 424 9.14 15.05 -9.60
CA LEU A 424 9.69 14.62 -8.31
C LEU A 424 8.88 13.41 -7.81
N MET A 425 9.57 12.36 -7.37
CA MET A 425 8.96 11.10 -6.93
C MET A 425 9.32 10.79 -5.49
N PHE A 426 8.34 10.32 -4.73
CA PHE A 426 8.51 9.66 -3.44
C PHE A 426 8.31 8.17 -3.66
N VAL A 427 9.36 7.40 -3.47
CA VAL A 427 9.38 5.96 -3.79
C VAL A 427 9.61 5.17 -2.52
N SER A 428 8.61 4.40 -2.11
CA SER A 428 8.64 3.60 -0.88
C SER A 428 9.34 2.25 -1.10
N ASP A 429 9.98 1.78 -0.04
CA ASP A 429 10.51 0.43 0.04
C ASP A 429 10.00 -0.25 1.31
N TRP A 430 9.58 -1.48 1.19
CA TRP A 430 9.00 -2.26 2.30
C TRP A 430 9.96 -2.48 3.47
N ASN A 431 11.26 -2.45 3.20
CA ASN A 431 12.29 -2.77 4.17
C ASN A 431 13.29 -1.63 4.42
N ALA A 432 13.36 -0.67 3.48
CA ALA A 432 14.48 0.25 3.38
C ALA A 432 14.04 1.73 3.33
N GLY A 433 12.87 2.06 3.87
CA GLY A 433 12.43 3.43 3.97
C GLY A 433 11.90 4.01 2.66
N MET A 434 12.34 5.21 2.29
CA MET A 434 11.85 5.93 1.13
C MET A 434 12.98 6.68 0.42
N HIS A 435 12.98 6.62 -0.90
CA HIS A 435 13.86 7.42 -1.74
C HIS A 435 13.09 8.57 -2.38
N VAL A 436 13.72 9.72 -2.44
CA VAL A 436 13.26 10.86 -3.25
C VAL A 436 14.06 10.87 -4.53
N LEU A 437 13.36 10.84 -5.65
CA LEU A 437 13.93 10.74 -6.98
C LEU A 437 13.40 11.86 -7.86
N GLN A 438 14.15 12.22 -8.92
CA GLN A 438 13.70 13.18 -9.94
C GLN A 438 13.72 12.50 -11.31
N TYR A 439 12.57 12.37 -11.94
CA TYR A 439 12.45 12.01 -13.35
C TYR A 439 12.92 13.17 -14.23
N GLN A 440 13.76 12.88 -15.19
CA GLN A 440 14.42 13.90 -16.04
C GLN A 440 13.75 14.04 -17.43
N GLY A 441 12.59 13.36 -17.65
CA GLY A 441 11.65 13.58 -18.71
C GLY A 441 12.01 13.11 -20.06
#